data_8fbea01a402291c610b4e0d379915a98
#
_entry.id   8fbea01a402291c610b4e0d379915a98
#
_cell.length_a   1.000
_cell.length_b   1.000
_cell.length_c   1.000
_cell.angle_alpha   90.00
_cell.angle_beta   90.00
_cell.angle_gamma   90.00
#
_symmetry.space_group_name_H-M   'P 1'
#
loop_
_entity.id
_entity.type
_entity.pdbx_description
1 polymer ?
#
loop_
_entity_poly.entity_id
_entity_poly.type
_entity_poly.pdbx_seq_one_letter_code
_entity_poly.pdbx_strand_id
1 'polypeptide(L)'
;MSKSFEELISKANQKTLKKVSVSDAQDEPVLQAVKAAKEQNIATAILVGDEAKIREIAASIDMDLTDFEIINEPDTEAAALKAVELVHNGKADILLKGLLETKTFLKSVLNKEVGLRTGKMLSHVCVFEIEGINRLLFFTDVAFNTYPTLADKVNIINNAVEVAHACGIECPKVAPLCAVETVNPKMQPTVDADNLTKMYEGGDFKGCQIYGPLSMDL
;
A
#
# COMPACT_ATOMS: atom_id res chain seq x y z
N MET A 1 -16.19 -12.27 1.30
CA MET A 1 -14.93 -12.22 0.54
C MET A 1 -15.09 -11.24 -0.60
N SER A 2 -14.33 -10.15 -0.65
CA SER A 2 -14.44 -9.20 -1.76
C SER A 2 -13.78 -9.76 -3.00
N LYS A 3 -14.49 -9.68 -4.14
CA LYS A 3 -14.03 -10.24 -5.42
C LYS A 3 -13.65 -9.17 -6.44
N SER A 4 -14.04 -7.91 -6.19
CA SER A 4 -13.82 -6.77 -7.07
C SER A 4 -13.49 -5.50 -6.28
N PHE A 5 -12.95 -4.50 -6.96
CA PHE A 5 -12.78 -3.16 -6.37
C PHE A 5 -14.10 -2.49 -6.05
N GLU A 6 -15.15 -2.72 -6.85
CA GLU A 6 -16.50 -2.20 -6.58
C GLU A 6 -17.02 -2.69 -5.22
N GLU A 7 -16.85 -3.97 -4.89
CA GLU A 7 -17.22 -4.50 -3.58
C GLU A 7 -16.37 -3.90 -2.44
N LEU A 8 -15.09 -3.61 -2.67
CA LEU A 8 -14.23 -2.94 -1.69
C LEU A 8 -14.69 -1.51 -1.45
N ILE A 9 -14.99 -0.74 -2.50
CA ILE A 9 -15.51 0.62 -2.43
C ILE A 9 -16.84 0.64 -1.67
N SER A 10 -17.77 -0.27 -2.01
CA SER A 10 -19.05 -0.39 -1.33
C SER A 10 -18.91 -0.64 0.17
N LYS A 11 -17.92 -1.46 0.57
CA LYS A 11 -17.61 -1.68 2.00
C LYS A 11 -16.94 -0.49 2.67
N ALA A 12 -16.08 0.24 1.96
CA ALA A 12 -15.43 1.44 2.47
C ALA A 12 -16.46 2.53 2.77
N ASN A 13 -17.46 2.71 1.90
CA ASN A 13 -18.53 3.71 2.05
C ASN A 13 -19.43 3.48 3.28
N GLN A 14 -19.42 2.29 3.85
CA GLN A 14 -20.17 1.95 5.08
C GLN A 14 -19.39 2.27 6.36
N LYS A 15 -18.13 2.69 6.24
CA LYS A 15 -17.26 3.01 7.38
C LYS A 15 -17.13 4.52 7.58
N THR A 16 -16.54 4.91 8.70
CA THR A 16 -16.18 6.30 8.96
C THR A 16 -15.22 6.80 7.88
N LEU A 17 -15.54 7.97 7.33
CA LEU A 17 -14.72 8.63 6.33
C LEU A 17 -13.28 8.81 6.82
N LYS A 18 -12.32 8.32 6.05
CA LYS A 18 -10.91 8.42 6.37
C LYS A 18 -10.31 9.71 5.82
N LYS A 19 -9.29 10.23 6.51
CA LYS A 19 -8.57 11.42 6.09
C LYS A 19 -7.20 11.03 5.53
N VAL A 20 -6.91 11.48 4.32
CA VAL A 20 -5.65 11.24 3.62
C VAL A 20 -4.76 12.47 3.75
N SER A 21 -3.52 12.33 4.18
CA SER A 21 -2.49 13.36 4.06
C SER A 21 -1.74 13.18 2.74
N VAL A 22 -1.80 14.17 1.87
CA VAL A 22 -1.18 14.14 0.55
C VAL A 22 0.11 14.94 0.57
N SER A 23 1.24 14.29 0.32
CA SER A 23 2.54 14.96 0.25
C SER A 23 2.80 15.49 -1.16
N ASP A 24 3.22 16.76 -1.28
CA ASP A 24 3.54 17.40 -2.57
C ASP A 24 2.36 17.32 -3.54
N ALA A 25 1.21 17.89 -3.11
CA ALA A 25 -0.11 17.65 -3.70
C ALA A 25 -0.38 18.38 -5.02
N GLN A 26 0.53 19.23 -5.49
CA GLN A 26 0.42 19.99 -6.75
C GLN A 26 0.65 19.08 -7.97
N ASP A 27 -0.22 18.12 -8.17
CA ASP A 27 -0.19 17.15 -9.27
C ASP A 27 -1.61 16.82 -9.73
N GLU A 28 -1.88 16.96 -11.03
CA GLU A 28 -3.23 16.81 -11.56
C GLU A 28 -3.81 15.40 -11.31
N PRO A 29 -3.09 14.28 -11.62
CA PRO A 29 -3.58 12.92 -11.32
C PRO A 29 -3.90 12.70 -9.84
N VAL A 30 -3.10 13.26 -8.95
CA VAL A 30 -3.31 13.16 -7.50
C VAL A 30 -4.57 13.92 -7.08
N LEU A 31 -4.77 15.15 -7.55
CA LEU A 31 -5.97 15.93 -7.24
C LEU A 31 -7.23 15.30 -7.84
N GLN A 32 -7.16 14.74 -9.05
CA GLN A 32 -8.26 13.97 -9.64
C GLN A 32 -8.61 12.74 -8.78
N ALA A 33 -7.63 12.01 -8.29
CA ALA A 33 -7.84 10.85 -7.40
C ALA A 33 -8.49 11.27 -6.06
N VAL A 34 -8.01 12.36 -5.47
CA VAL A 34 -8.57 12.91 -4.21
C VAL A 34 -10.02 13.40 -4.41
N LYS A 35 -10.29 14.09 -5.53
CA LYS A 35 -11.63 14.52 -5.92
C LYS A 35 -12.57 13.31 -6.04
N ALA A 36 -12.19 12.30 -6.80
CA ALA A 36 -12.96 11.08 -6.99
C ALA A 36 -13.21 10.31 -5.67
N ALA A 37 -12.20 10.24 -4.80
CA ALA A 37 -12.36 9.62 -3.48
C ALA A 37 -13.38 10.35 -2.59
N LYS A 38 -13.39 11.68 -2.64
CA LYS A 38 -14.38 12.51 -1.94
C LYS A 38 -15.79 12.33 -2.52
N GLU A 39 -15.94 12.40 -3.84
CA GLU A 39 -17.23 12.26 -4.53
C GLU A 39 -17.84 10.87 -4.29
N GLN A 40 -17.02 9.84 -4.20
CA GLN A 40 -17.44 8.48 -3.87
C GLN A 40 -17.59 8.23 -2.36
N ASN A 41 -17.42 9.25 -1.52
CA ASN A 41 -17.49 9.15 -0.06
C ASN A 41 -16.53 8.10 0.55
N ILE A 42 -15.34 7.93 -0.04
CA ILE A 42 -14.29 7.01 0.43
C ILE A 42 -13.38 7.71 1.45
N ALA A 43 -12.89 8.92 1.09
CA ALA A 43 -11.96 9.68 1.91
C ALA A 43 -12.07 11.19 1.66
N THR A 44 -11.62 11.98 2.65
CA THR A 44 -11.27 13.39 2.48
C THR A 44 -9.75 13.54 2.55
N ALA A 45 -9.21 14.76 2.30
CA ALA A 45 -7.76 14.93 2.30
C ALA A 45 -7.30 16.23 2.95
N ILE A 46 -6.06 16.24 3.44
CA ILE A 46 -5.23 17.40 3.72
C ILE A 46 -4.19 17.48 2.61
N LEU A 47 -4.17 18.57 1.86
CA LEU A 47 -3.27 18.79 0.73
C LEU A 47 -2.05 19.58 1.21
N VAL A 48 -0.87 18.97 1.21
CA VAL A 48 0.38 19.62 1.61
C VAL A 48 1.23 19.87 0.37
N GLY A 49 1.61 21.13 0.12
CA GLY A 49 2.40 21.51 -1.05
C GLY A 49 2.28 22.99 -1.39
N ASP A 50 2.67 23.37 -2.61
CA ASP A 50 2.54 24.73 -3.13
C ASP A 50 1.04 25.07 -3.34
N GLU A 51 0.47 25.84 -2.41
CA GLU A 51 -0.95 26.19 -2.42
C GLU A 51 -1.39 26.90 -3.71
N ALA A 52 -0.56 27.75 -4.29
CA ALA A 52 -0.91 28.48 -5.51
C ALA A 52 -1.09 27.50 -6.68
N LYS A 53 -0.17 26.54 -6.84
CA LYS A 53 -0.26 25.51 -7.86
C LYS A 53 -1.40 24.53 -7.60
N ILE A 54 -1.61 24.11 -6.34
CA ILE A 54 -2.75 23.26 -5.97
C ILE A 54 -4.06 23.92 -6.40
N ARG A 55 -4.26 25.23 -6.13
CA ARG A 55 -5.45 25.96 -6.51
C ARG A 55 -5.60 26.12 -8.03
N GLU A 56 -4.49 26.39 -8.73
CA GLU A 56 -4.47 26.46 -10.19
C GLU A 56 -4.91 25.14 -10.85
N ILE A 57 -4.33 24.04 -10.42
CA ILE A 57 -4.66 22.70 -10.94
C ILE A 57 -6.10 22.33 -10.58
N ALA A 58 -6.52 22.56 -9.32
CA ALA A 58 -7.90 22.29 -8.91
C ALA A 58 -8.93 23.03 -9.75
N ALA A 59 -8.66 24.30 -10.08
CA ALA A 59 -9.53 25.08 -10.96
C ALA A 59 -9.57 24.49 -12.39
N SER A 60 -8.45 23.97 -12.91
CA SER A 60 -8.41 23.38 -14.25
C SER A 60 -9.21 22.07 -14.39
N ILE A 61 -9.44 21.38 -13.28
CA ILE A 61 -10.20 20.11 -13.23
C ILE A 61 -11.57 20.25 -12.57
N ASP A 62 -12.06 21.47 -12.39
CA ASP A 62 -13.34 21.76 -11.70
C ASP A 62 -13.44 21.08 -10.31
N MET A 63 -12.37 21.15 -9.52
CA MET A 63 -12.34 20.61 -8.16
C MET A 63 -12.68 21.71 -7.15
N ASP A 64 -13.77 21.54 -6.40
CA ASP A 64 -14.09 22.40 -5.27
C ASP A 64 -13.17 22.08 -4.08
N LEU A 65 -12.43 23.08 -3.62
CA LEU A 65 -11.49 22.98 -2.50
C LEU A 65 -12.11 23.34 -1.14
N THR A 66 -13.39 23.70 -1.07
CA THR A 66 -14.04 24.21 0.15
C THR A 66 -13.91 23.27 1.34
N ASP A 67 -13.98 21.96 1.10
CA ASP A 67 -13.91 20.90 2.12
C ASP A 67 -12.51 20.31 2.31
N PHE A 68 -11.50 20.86 1.66
CA PHE A 68 -10.12 20.38 1.77
C PHE A 68 -9.25 21.35 2.57
N GLU A 69 -8.56 20.84 3.56
CA GLU A 69 -7.52 21.60 4.26
C GLU A 69 -6.28 21.67 3.36
N ILE A 70 -5.73 22.88 3.16
CA ILE A 70 -4.49 23.08 2.42
C ILE A 70 -3.43 23.60 3.37
N ILE A 71 -2.27 22.96 3.38
CA ILE A 71 -1.09 23.42 4.12
C ILE A 71 -0.06 23.85 3.09
N ASN A 72 0.18 25.17 3.04
CA ASN A 72 1.16 25.73 2.11
C ASN A 72 2.58 25.39 2.55
N GLU A 73 3.23 24.49 1.84
CA GLU A 73 4.63 24.13 2.01
C GLU A 73 5.25 23.88 0.62
N PRO A 74 5.87 24.90 0.02
CA PRO A 74 6.41 24.78 -1.36
C PRO A 74 7.66 23.92 -1.49
N ASP A 75 8.40 23.68 -0.39
CA ASP A 75 9.57 22.81 -0.41
C ASP A 75 9.15 21.35 -0.34
N THR A 76 9.54 20.58 -1.36
CA THR A 76 9.13 19.16 -1.52
C THR A 76 9.57 18.27 -0.35
N GLU A 77 10.79 18.47 0.21
CA GLU A 77 11.23 17.63 1.35
C GLU A 77 10.45 18.02 2.62
N ALA A 78 10.22 19.31 2.84
CA ALA A 78 9.42 19.79 3.96
C ALA A 78 7.95 19.38 3.83
N ALA A 79 7.36 19.47 2.64
CA ALA A 79 6.00 19.01 2.36
C ALA A 79 5.83 17.51 2.64
N ALA A 80 6.79 16.69 2.20
CA ALA A 80 6.78 15.26 2.48
C ALA A 80 6.86 14.96 3.99
N LEU A 81 7.74 15.63 4.70
CA LEU A 81 7.88 15.47 6.16
C LEU A 81 6.62 15.94 6.89
N LYS A 82 6.04 17.07 6.48
CA LYS A 82 4.81 17.62 7.05
C LYS A 82 3.63 16.68 6.85
N ALA A 83 3.49 16.10 5.67
CA ALA A 83 2.44 15.13 5.40
C ALA A 83 2.57 13.87 6.26
N VAL A 84 3.79 13.37 6.47
CA VAL A 84 4.08 12.24 7.39
C VAL A 84 3.74 12.62 8.83
N GLU A 85 4.13 13.82 9.29
CA GLU A 85 3.85 14.32 10.63
C GLU A 85 2.34 14.38 10.95
N LEU A 86 1.50 14.72 9.97
CA LEU A 86 0.04 14.73 10.14
C LEU A 86 -0.51 13.33 10.44
N VAL A 87 0.01 12.31 9.77
CA VAL A 87 -0.36 10.91 10.05
C VAL A 87 0.20 10.46 11.39
N HIS A 88 1.47 10.76 11.68
CA HIS A 88 2.11 10.44 12.96
C HIS A 88 1.32 10.98 14.16
N ASN A 89 0.82 12.21 14.06
CA ASN A 89 0.05 12.88 15.10
C ASN A 89 -1.45 12.55 15.09
N GLY A 90 -1.90 11.61 14.27
CA GLY A 90 -3.30 11.18 14.18
C GLY A 90 -4.27 12.21 13.58
N LYS A 91 -3.75 13.24 12.89
CA LYS A 91 -4.56 14.23 12.15
C LYS A 91 -5.04 13.71 10.80
N ALA A 92 -4.37 12.71 10.27
CA ALA A 92 -4.77 11.94 9.09
C ALA A 92 -4.58 10.43 9.36
N ASP A 93 -5.31 9.60 8.64
CA ASP A 93 -5.28 8.14 8.77
C ASP A 93 -4.35 7.48 7.76
N ILE A 94 -4.18 8.11 6.60
CA ILE A 94 -3.50 7.55 5.42
C ILE A 94 -2.52 8.58 4.90
N LEU A 95 -1.36 8.13 4.44
CA LEU A 95 -0.39 8.94 3.71
C LEU A 95 -0.43 8.60 2.23
N LEU A 96 -0.60 9.61 1.38
CA LEU A 96 -0.57 9.50 -0.07
C LEU A 96 0.63 10.26 -0.63
N LYS A 97 1.39 9.60 -1.51
CA LYS A 97 2.49 10.22 -2.25
C LYS A 97 1.95 11.02 -3.44
N GLY A 98 2.30 12.30 -3.51
CA GLY A 98 2.06 13.16 -4.67
C GLY A 98 3.26 13.25 -5.61
N LEU A 99 3.56 14.46 -6.11
CA LEU A 99 4.60 14.73 -7.12
C LEU A 99 6.00 14.83 -6.48
N LEU A 100 6.54 13.72 -6.00
CA LEU A 100 7.91 13.68 -5.47
C LEU A 100 8.58 12.34 -5.74
N GLU A 101 9.90 12.30 -5.67
CA GLU A 101 10.66 11.07 -5.81
C GLU A 101 10.37 10.09 -4.67
N THR A 102 10.28 8.80 -5.00
CA THR A 102 10.05 7.74 -4.00
C THR A 102 11.10 7.72 -2.90
N LYS A 103 12.36 8.05 -3.22
CA LYS A 103 13.45 8.15 -2.24
C LYS A 103 13.18 9.22 -1.18
N THR A 104 12.77 10.42 -1.60
CA THR A 104 12.43 11.54 -0.71
C THR A 104 11.21 11.18 0.16
N PHE A 105 10.18 10.62 -0.45
CA PHE A 105 9.00 10.13 0.26
C PHE A 105 9.35 9.11 1.35
N LEU A 106 10.11 8.06 0.99
CA LEU A 106 10.50 7.02 1.95
C LEU A 106 11.44 7.55 3.04
N LYS A 107 12.32 8.50 2.73
CA LYS A 107 13.15 9.19 3.73
C LYS A 107 12.29 9.85 4.81
N SER A 108 11.19 10.50 4.42
CA SER A 108 10.24 11.13 5.35
C SER A 108 9.43 10.09 6.13
N VAL A 109 8.91 9.05 5.46
CA VAL A 109 8.18 7.93 6.10
C VAL A 109 9.04 7.23 7.16
N LEU A 110 10.34 7.08 6.90
CA LEU A 110 11.30 6.41 7.80
C LEU A 110 12.02 7.38 8.75
N ASN A 111 11.59 8.64 8.85
CA ASN A 111 12.14 9.60 9.79
C ASN A 111 12.12 9.04 11.22
N LYS A 112 13.18 9.33 12.01
CA LYS A 112 13.33 8.75 13.36
C LYS A 112 12.41 9.37 14.40
N GLU A 113 12.03 10.65 14.21
CA GLU A 113 11.26 11.44 15.18
C GLU A 113 9.76 11.40 14.87
N VAL A 114 9.39 11.74 13.64
CA VAL A 114 8.00 11.90 13.20
C VAL A 114 7.57 10.90 12.12
N GLY A 115 8.41 9.92 11.81
CA GLY A 115 8.11 8.91 10.80
C GLY A 115 7.08 7.87 11.24
N LEU A 116 6.69 7.03 10.31
CA LEU A 116 5.66 5.98 10.50
C LEU A 116 6.28 4.60 10.77
N ARG A 117 7.45 4.57 11.42
CA ARG A 117 8.17 3.33 11.71
C ARG A 117 7.45 2.51 12.79
N THR A 118 7.17 1.26 12.51
CA THR A 118 6.55 0.32 13.46
C THR A 118 7.54 -0.69 14.04
N GLY A 119 8.81 -0.65 13.63
CA GLY A 119 9.80 -1.69 13.93
C GLY A 119 9.69 -2.93 13.04
N LYS A 120 8.62 -3.04 12.24
CA LYS A 120 8.45 -4.10 11.24
C LYS A 120 9.12 -3.70 9.92
N MET A 121 9.39 -4.69 9.08
CA MET A 121 9.89 -4.49 7.73
C MET A 121 8.82 -3.85 6.84
N LEU A 122 9.23 -2.87 6.04
CA LEU A 122 8.39 -2.26 5.01
C LEU A 122 8.37 -3.17 3.78
N SER A 123 7.19 -3.44 3.25
CA SER A 123 6.99 -4.19 2.01
C SER A 123 5.88 -3.59 1.16
N HIS A 124 5.87 -3.93 -0.12
CA HIS A 124 4.89 -3.44 -1.07
C HIS A 124 3.87 -4.52 -1.44
N VAL A 125 2.58 -4.20 -1.37
CA VAL A 125 1.50 -5.11 -1.78
C VAL A 125 0.68 -4.46 -2.89
N CYS A 126 0.61 -5.10 -4.04
CA CYS A 126 -0.30 -4.74 -5.12
C CYS A 126 -1.55 -5.61 -5.07
N VAL A 127 -2.70 -4.99 -5.27
CA VAL A 127 -3.97 -5.71 -5.41
C VAL A 127 -4.47 -5.52 -6.84
N PHE A 128 -4.83 -6.61 -7.50
CA PHE A 128 -5.29 -6.62 -8.88
C PHE A 128 -6.69 -7.22 -9.00
N GLU A 129 -7.50 -6.58 -9.82
CA GLU A 129 -8.69 -7.14 -10.41
C GLU A 129 -8.38 -7.42 -11.89
N ILE A 130 -8.44 -8.69 -12.28
CA ILE A 130 -8.06 -9.13 -13.64
C ILE A 130 -9.29 -9.69 -14.33
N GLU A 131 -9.56 -9.22 -15.55
CA GLU A 131 -10.65 -9.71 -16.38
C GLU A 131 -10.56 -11.25 -16.57
N GLY A 132 -11.68 -11.93 -16.38
CA GLY A 132 -11.74 -13.40 -16.44
C GLY A 132 -11.37 -14.11 -15.14
N ILE A 133 -10.84 -13.42 -14.14
CA ILE A 133 -10.52 -13.98 -12.82
C ILE A 133 -11.50 -13.47 -11.78
N ASN A 134 -12.40 -14.32 -11.29
CA ASN A 134 -13.45 -13.94 -10.33
C ASN A 134 -12.92 -13.88 -8.89
N ARG A 135 -11.81 -13.18 -8.67
CA ARG A 135 -11.22 -12.88 -7.36
C ARG A 135 -10.16 -11.79 -7.47
N LEU A 136 -9.89 -11.09 -6.38
CA LEU A 136 -8.72 -10.23 -6.27
C LEU A 136 -7.44 -11.07 -6.15
N LEU A 137 -6.38 -10.61 -6.79
CA LEU A 137 -5.03 -11.16 -6.68
C LEU A 137 -4.13 -10.17 -5.95
N PHE A 138 -3.28 -10.68 -5.10
CA PHE A 138 -2.33 -9.91 -4.29
C PHE A 138 -0.92 -10.31 -4.69
N PHE A 139 -0.09 -9.35 -5.06
CA PHE A 139 1.32 -9.58 -5.40
C PHE A 139 2.21 -8.81 -4.43
N THR A 140 3.23 -9.48 -3.90
CA THR A 140 4.21 -8.92 -2.97
C THR A 140 5.54 -9.69 -3.06
N ASP A 141 6.72 -9.16 -2.81
CA ASP A 141 7.04 -7.75 -2.85
C ASP A 141 7.48 -7.42 -4.27
N VAL A 142 6.94 -6.37 -4.85
CA VAL A 142 7.23 -6.03 -6.26
C VAL A 142 8.15 -4.81 -6.39
N ALA A 143 8.52 -4.12 -5.29
CA ALA A 143 9.19 -2.84 -5.40
C ALA A 143 10.24 -2.52 -4.33
N PHE A 144 10.11 -2.98 -3.09
CA PHE A 144 10.96 -2.50 -1.99
C PHE A 144 12.12 -3.41 -1.64
N ASN A 145 11.94 -4.72 -1.77
CA ASN A 145 12.91 -5.70 -1.29
C ASN A 145 13.48 -6.51 -2.45
N THR A 146 14.65 -6.10 -2.95
CA THR A 146 15.28 -6.72 -4.14
C THR A 146 15.82 -8.12 -3.85
N TYR A 147 16.41 -8.34 -2.67
CA TYR A 147 17.02 -9.62 -2.27
C TYR A 147 16.58 -9.99 -0.84
N PRO A 148 15.28 -10.27 -0.63
CA PRO A 148 14.78 -10.59 0.70
C PRO A 148 15.36 -11.94 1.20
N THR A 149 15.81 -11.95 2.45
CA THR A 149 16.16 -13.18 3.17
C THR A 149 14.90 -13.99 3.50
N LEU A 150 15.04 -15.23 3.98
CA LEU A 150 13.91 -16.03 4.45
C LEU A 150 13.11 -15.30 5.55
N ALA A 151 13.79 -14.67 6.52
CA ALA A 151 13.14 -13.88 7.57
C ALA A 151 12.39 -12.67 7.03
N ASP A 152 12.94 -12.01 6.01
CA ASP A 152 12.26 -10.91 5.32
C ASP A 152 11.00 -11.39 4.60
N LYS A 153 11.06 -12.55 3.94
CA LYS A 153 9.90 -13.15 3.26
C LYS A 153 8.77 -13.50 4.24
N VAL A 154 9.10 -13.92 5.46
CA VAL A 154 8.10 -14.11 6.53
C VAL A 154 7.37 -12.80 6.84
N ASN A 155 8.09 -11.68 6.97
CA ASN A 155 7.50 -10.37 7.21
C ASN A 155 6.65 -9.90 6.01
N ILE A 156 7.16 -10.08 4.79
CA ILE A 156 6.46 -9.75 3.54
C ILE A 156 5.12 -10.49 3.45
N ILE A 157 5.11 -11.79 3.74
CA ILE A 157 3.90 -12.61 3.75
C ILE A 157 2.91 -12.10 4.80
N ASN A 158 3.35 -11.85 6.03
CA ASN A 158 2.49 -11.36 7.09
C ASN A 158 1.85 -10.01 6.73
N ASN A 159 2.60 -9.08 6.15
CA ASN A 159 2.07 -7.80 5.67
C ASN A 159 1.01 -8.00 4.57
N ALA A 160 1.24 -8.90 3.61
CA ALA A 160 0.28 -9.19 2.55
C ALA A 160 -0.99 -9.87 3.08
N VAL A 161 -0.86 -10.76 4.06
CA VAL A 161 -1.99 -11.40 4.75
C VAL A 161 -2.84 -10.38 5.49
N GLU A 162 -2.21 -9.40 6.17
CA GLU A 162 -2.94 -8.28 6.81
C GLU A 162 -3.76 -7.48 5.78
N VAL A 163 -3.19 -7.18 4.60
CA VAL A 163 -3.91 -6.49 3.51
C VAL A 163 -5.07 -7.34 2.99
N ALA A 164 -4.85 -8.63 2.77
CA ALA A 164 -5.90 -9.55 2.31
C ALA A 164 -7.06 -9.64 3.32
N HIS A 165 -6.77 -9.71 4.62
CA HIS A 165 -7.77 -9.67 5.68
C HIS A 165 -8.56 -8.35 5.67
N ALA A 166 -7.89 -7.21 5.48
CA ALA A 166 -8.54 -5.90 5.35
C ALA A 166 -9.51 -5.85 4.15
N CYS A 167 -9.18 -6.56 3.06
CA CYS A 167 -10.06 -6.75 1.90
C CYS A 167 -11.18 -7.80 2.14
N GLY A 168 -11.26 -8.40 3.33
CA GLY A 168 -12.30 -9.37 3.71
C GLY A 168 -12.02 -10.80 3.25
N ILE A 169 -10.76 -11.17 3.03
CA ILE A 169 -10.32 -12.54 2.73
C ILE A 169 -9.81 -13.17 4.02
N GLU A 170 -10.59 -14.00 4.68
CA GLU A 170 -10.29 -14.54 6.01
C GLU A 170 -9.08 -15.49 6.04
N CYS A 171 -8.86 -16.24 4.97
CA CYS A 171 -7.76 -17.21 4.88
C CYS A 171 -7.16 -17.19 3.46
N PRO A 172 -6.31 -16.21 3.12
CA PRO A 172 -5.68 -16.12 1.82
C PRO A 172 -4.73 -17.31 1.59
N LYS A 173 -4.66 -17.78 0.34
CA LYS A 173 -3.68 -18.75 -0.11
C LYS A 173 -2.45 -18.00 -0.62
N VAL A 174 -1.30 -18.34 -0.08
CA VAL A 174 0.00 -17.75 -0.42
C VAL A 174 0.80 -18.74 -1.24
N ALA A 175 1.22 -18.33 -2.42
CA ALA A 175 2.07 -19.08 -3.32
C ALA A 175 3.45 -18.41 -3.42
N PRO A 176 4.50 -18.91 -2.77
CA PRO A 176 5.87 -18.48 -3.02
C PRO A 176 6.28 -18.86 -4.45
N LEU A 177 6.32 -17.85 -5.34
CA LEU A 177 6.62 -18.05 -6.75
C LEU A 177 8.11 -18.27 -7.01
N CYS A 178 8.39 -19.28 -7.82
CA CYS A 178 9.72 -19.67 -8.25
C CYS A 178 9.74 -19.94 -9.75
N ALA A 179 10.93 -20.07 -10.32
CA ALA A 179 11.11 -20.46 -11.71
C ALA A 179 10.76 -21.94 -11.98
N VAL A 180 10.73 -22.77 -10.92
CA VAL A 180 10.39 -24.21 -10.97
C VAL A 180 9.66 -24.62 -9.70
N GLU A 181 8.89 -25.70 -9.75
CA GLU A 181 8.07 -26.21 -8.65
C GLU A 181 8.78 -27.19 -7.72
N THR A 182 9.98 -27.60 -8.08
CA THR A 182 10.76 -28.53 -7.30
C THR A 182 11.89 -27.84 -6.55
N VAL A 183 12.17 -28.30 -5.34
CA VAL A 183 13.28 -27.75 -4.54
C VAL A 183 14.60 -28.06 -5.22
N ASN A 184 15.34 -27.02 -5.55
CA ASN A 184 16.69 -27.11 -6.09
C ASN A 184 17.67 -26.39 -5.16
N PRO A 185 18.62 -27.10 -4.50
CA PRO A 185 19.58 -26.49 -3.58
C PRO A 185 20.46 -25.39 -4.20
N LYS A 186 20.56 -25.33 -5.53
CA LYS A 186 21.28 -24.28 -6.26
C LYS A 186 20.42 -23.05 -6.57
N MET A 187 19.13 -23.12 -6.26
CA MET A 187 18.16 -22.05 -6.50
C MET A 187 17.52 -21.63 -5.18
N GLN A 188 18.16 -20.69 -4.48
CA GLN A 188 17.74 -20.24 -3.16
C GLN A 188 16.23 -19.92 -3.04
N PRO A 189 15.57 -19.29 -4.05
CA PRO A 189 14.12 -19.07 -3.96
C PRO A 189 13.29 -20.34 -3.73
N THR A 190 13.66 -21.47 -4.32
CA THR A 190 12.94 -22.75 -4.15
C THR A 190 13.15 -23.35 -2.75
N VAL A 191 14.37 -23.17 -2.20
CA VAL A 191 14.69 -23.59 -0.83
C VAL A 191 13.91 -22.75 0.18
N ASP A 192 13.85 -21.43 -0.03
CA ASP A 192 13.08 -20.53 0.82
C ASP A 192 11.57 -20.83 0.75
N ALA A 193 11.05 -21.12 -0.43
CA ALA A 193 9.63 -21.46 -0.63
C ALA A 193 9.25 -22.75 0.13
N ASP A 194 10.08 -23.77 0.08
CA ASP A 194 9.92 -25.01 0.84
C ASP A 194 9.99 -24.76 2.35
N ASN A 195 10.94 -23.94 2.80
CA ASN A 195 11.05 -23.56 4.20
C ASN A 195 9.81 -22.78 4.69
N LEU A 196 9.26 -21.87 3.90
CA LEU A 196 8.03 -21.13 4.21
C LEU A 196 6.83 -22.09 4.34
N THR A 197 6.74 -23.09 3.46
CA THR A 197 5.72 -24.14 3.54
C THR A 197 5.87 -24.96 4.82
N LYS A 198 7.07 -25.40 5.16
CA LYS A 198 7.35 -26.12 6.41
C LYS A 198 7.08 -25.29 7.66
N MET A 199 7.39 -23.98 7.65
CA MET A 199 7.06 -23.06 8.75
C MET A 199 5.54 -22.94 8.92
N TYR A 200 4.78 -22.88 7.81
CA TYR A 200 3.32 -22.90 7.86
C TYR A 200 2.80 -24.22 8.47
N GLU A 201 3.30 -25.37 8.04
CA GLU A 201 2.94 -26.68 8.58
C GLU A 201 3.30 -26.81 10.07
N GLY A 202 4.40 -26.15 10.50
CA GLY A 202 4.82 -26.04 11.88
C GLY A 202 4.00 -25.08 12.74
N GLY A 203 3.10 -24.29 12.13
CA GLY A 203 2.20 -23.36 12.83
C GLY A 203 2.75 -21.96 13.06
N ASP A 204 3.85 -21.59 12.40
CA ASP A 204 4.46 -20.26 12.51
C ASP A 204 3.63 -19.16 11.80
N PHE A 205 2.78 -19.54 10.83
CA PHE A 205 1.86 -18.64 10.15
C PHE A 205 0.42 -18.86 10.61
N LYS A 206 -0.33 -17.77 10.74
CA LYS A 206 -1.75 -17.81 11.14
C LYS A 206 -2.61 -17.04 10.15
N GLY A 207 -3.86 -17.51 9.97
CA GLY A 207 -4.84 -16.83 9.14
C GLY A 207 -4.56 -16.87 7.64
N CYS A 208 -3.69 -17.78 7.18
CA CYS A 208 -3.42 -18.03 5.76
C CYS A 208 -3.03 -19.49 5.54
N GLN A 209 -2.93 -19.88 4.27
CA GLN A 209 -2.34 -21.14 3.86
C GLN A 209 -1.13 -20.84 2.98
N ILE A 210 -0.03 -21.59 3.13
CA ILE A 210 1.17 -21.40 2.31
C ILE A 210 1.52 -22.71 1.66
N TYR A 211 1.77 -22.69 0.35
CA TYR A 211 2.20 -23.84 -0.41
C TYR A 211 3.15 -23.42 -1.54
N GLY A 212 4.31 -24.03 -1.60
CA GLY A 212 5.35 -23.77 -2.60
C GLY A 212 6.57 -24.69 -2.43
N PRO A 213 7.52 -24.63 -3.38
CA PRO A 213 7.59 -23.67 -4.51
C PRO A 213 6.53 -23.92 -5.59
N LEU A 214 6.04 -22.86 -6.21
CA LEU A 214 5.14 -22.90 -7.35
C LEU A 214 5.67 -22.02 -8.49
N SER A 215 5.34 -22.39 -9.74
CA SER A 215 5.56 -21.51 -10.90
C SER A 215 4.29 -20.73 -11.24
N MET A 216 4.42 -19.69 -12.09
CA MET A 216 3.30 -18.79 -12.41
C MET A 216 2.32 -19.39 -13.42
N ASP A 217 2.71 -20.42 -14.13
CA ASP A 217 2.00 -21.06 -15.25
C ASP A 217 1.17 -22.29 -14.83
N LEU A 218 1.01 -22.48 -13.53
CA LEU A 218 0.18 -23.55 -12.94
C LEU A 218 -1.17 -23.04 -12.38
#